data_f28336f8048934f8d571dead1b1977fa
#
_entry.id   f28336f8048934f8d571dead1b1977fa
#
_cell.length_a   1.000
_cell.length_b   1.000
_cell.length_c   1.000
_cell.angle_alpha   90.00
_cell.angle_beta   90.00
_cell.angle_gamma   90.00
#
_symmetry.space_group_name_H-M   'P 1'
#
loop_
_entity.id
_entity.type
_entity.pdbx_description
1 polymer ?
#
loop_
_entity_poly.entity_id
_entity_poly.type
_entity_poly.pdbx_seq_one_letter_code
_entity_poly.pdbx_strand_id
1 'polypeptide(L)'
;MREELLEQLEEWHEEDEFEAIVDAITEIPEEERDYVLTSHLGRALNNLERYEEAVEQFLSIAEEGQEDPLWHYRIGLAYYYLEQYDNAREAFEAADRLEPGDEDTLEFLEWIRGKTEEQEEEAAVSAVEAPTGQASIPADTDVTDFWDDGAEAADSFIMAPPTDDLVESIEEELVFKLPAAYIRMMKVHNGGIPRRRYFPVTSGDATEGRIEIAGVLGIGREKRLSLCGEAGSRHMIESRGYPEIGVVLCVCPSEAEAVMLDYRAAGNDGEPEIVHVDQRHPDKITRLAPNFQAFVQGLVHE
;
A
#
# COMPACT_ATOMS: atom_id res chain seq x y z
N MET A 1 -16.26 -41.51 0.62
CA MET A 1 -15.83 -40.44 -0.34
C MET A 1 -15.38 -39.18 0.38
N ARG A 2 -16.27 -38.41 1.04
CA ARG A 2 -15.87 -37.18 1.71
C ARG A 2 -14.98 -37.43 2.94
N GLU A 3 -15.35 -38.38 3.78
CA GLU A 3 -14.61 -38.77 4.97
C GLU A 3 -13.20 -39.29 4.61
N GLU A 4 -13.10 -40.11 3.57
CA GLU A 4 -11.83 -40.61 3.02
C GLU A 4 -10.97 -39.47 2.44
N LEU A 5 -11.57 -38.45 1.82
CA LEU A 5 -10.85 -37.26 1.34
C LEU A 5 -10.27 -36.46 2.50
N LEU A 6 -11.06 -36.21 3.56
CA LEU A 6 -10.58 -35.47 4.73
C LEU A 6 -9.43 -36.21 5.45
N GLU A 7 -9.55 -37.53 5.59
CA GLU A 7 -8.46 -38.36 6.12
C GLU A 7 -7.21 -38.26 5.25
N GLN A 8 -7.36 -38.28 3.92
CA GLN A 8 -6.25 -38.14 2.99
C GLN A 8 -5.62 -36.75 3.02
N LEU A 9 -6.41 -35.67 3.19
CA LEU A 9 -5.90 -34.30 3.32
C LEU A 9 -5.06 -34.14 4.59
N GLU A 10 -5.47 -34.75 5.71
CA GLU A 10 -4.67 -34.75 6.94
C GLU A 10 -3.37 -35.55 6.77
N GLU A 11 -3.42 -36.73 6.15
CA GLU A 11 -2.22 -37.53 5.84
C GLU A 11 -1.22 -36.75 4.99
N TRP A 12 -1.71 -36.05 3.94
CA TRP A 12 -0.86 -35.20 3.10
C TRP A 12 -0.30 -33.98 3.85
N HIS A 13 -1.01 -33.43 4.82
CA HIS A 13 -0.45 -32.40 5.69
C HIS A 13 0.66 -32.90 6.60
N GLU A 14 0.57 -34.18 7.07
CA GLU A 14 1.61 -34.83 7.89
C GLU A 14 2.85 -35.22 7.06
N GLU A 15 2.65 -35.49 5.76
CA GLU A 15 3.71 -35.90 4.82
C GLU A 15 4.29 -34.69 4.03
N ASP A 16 3.86 -33.47 4.30
CA ASP A 16 4.24 -32.23 3.60
C ASP A 16 3.92 -32.23 2.08
N GLU A 17 2.92 -33.05 1.66
CA GLU A 17 2.46 -33.16 0.26
C GLU A 17 1.42 -32.06 -0.06
N PHE A 18 1.80 -30.79 0.12
CA PHE A 18 0.88 -29.66 0.04
C PHE A 18 0.32 -29.41 -1.37
N GLU A 19 1.13 -29.68 -2.42
CA GLU A 19 0.65 -29.59 -3.82
C GLU A 19 -0.46 -30.60 -4.09
N ALA A 20 -0.39 -31.81 -3.52
CA ALA A 20 -1.44 -32.81 -3.68
C ALA A 20 -2.77 -32.34 -3.05
N ILE A 21 -2.71 -31.61 -1.92
CA ILE A 21 -3.88 -30.98 -1.30
C ILE A 21 -4.49 -29.93 -2.22
N VAL A 22 -3.65 -29.03 -2.75
CA VAL A 22 -4.10 -27.96 -3.66
C VAL A 22 -4.75 -28.58 -4.89
N ASP A 23 -4.11 -29.56 -5.55
CA ASP A 23 -4.63 -30.21 -6.73
C ASP A 23 -5.98 -30.88 -6.46
N ALA A 24 -6.07 -31.69 -5.38
CA ALA A 24 -7.28 -32.42 -5.03
C ALA A 24 -8.47 -31.48 -4.71
N ILE A 25 -8.23 -30.36 -4.03
CA ILE A 25 -9.31 -29.44 -3.67
C ILE A 25 -9.69 -28.56 -4.86
N THR A 26 -8.73 -28.15 -5.70
CA THR A 26 -9.03 -27.30 -6.88
C THR A 26 -9.78 -28.05 -7.97
N GLU A 27 -9.71 -29.40 -8.02
CA GLU A 27 -10.57 -30.22 -8.88
C GLU A 27 -12.06 -30.20 -8.47
N ILE A 28 -12.38 -29.80 -7.23
CA ILE A 28 -13.74 -29.66 -6.74
C ILE A 28 -14.26 -28.28 -7.17
N PRO A 29 -15.46 -28.15 -7.78
CA PRO A 29 -16.05 -26.85 -8.08
C PRO A 29 -16.10 -25.95 -6.84
N GLU A 30 -15.85 -24.66 -6.99
CA GLU A 30 -15.77 -23.71 -5.88
C GLU A 30 -17.05 -23.68 -5.04
N GLU A 31 -18.21 -23.75 -5.69
CA GLU A 31 -19.52 -23.81 -5.04
C GLU A 31 -19.78 -25.09 -4.22
N GLU A 32 -18.95 -26.12 -4.38
CA GLU A 32 -19.02 -27.38 -3.62
C GLU A 32 -17.97 -27.44 -2.49
N ARG A 33 -17.08 -26.46 -2.42
CA ARG A 33 -16.08 -26.35 -1.35
C ARG A 33 -16.70 -25.71 -0.13
N ASP A 34 -16.71 -26.43 0.97
CA ASP A 34 -17.17 -25.90 2.25
C ASP A 34 -16.00 -25.33 3.07
N TYR A 35 -16.33 -24.79 4.25
CA TYR A 35 -15.36 -24.22 5.19
C TYR A 35 -14.16 -25.13 5.45
N VAL A 36 -14.38 -26.44 5.64
CA VAL A 36 -13.32 -27.40 5.98
C VAL A 36 -12.34 -27.56 4.80
N LEU A 37 -12.86 -27.79 3.60
CA LEU A 37 -12.03 -27.96 2.39
C LEU A 37 -11.26 -26.67 2.08
N THR A 38 -11.91 -25.52 2.16
CA THR A 38 -11.26 -24.23 1.90
C THR A 38 -10.20 -23.91 2.98
N SER A 39 -10.43 -24.30 4.23
CA SER A 39 -9.43 -24.18 5.31
C SER A 39 -8.20 -25.05 5.06
N HIS A 40 -8.36 -26.30 4.55
CA HIS A 40 -7.24 -27.15 4.14
C HIS A 40 -6.46 -26.55 2.97
N LEU A 41 -7.18 -26.00 1.98
CA LEU A 41 -6.56 -25.32 0.83
C LEU A 41 -5.73 -24.12 1.27
N GLY A 42 -6.29 -23.22 2.08
CA GLY A 42 -5.56 -22.07 2.59
C GLY A 42 -4.34 -22.45 3.44
N ARG A 43 -4.45 -23.52 4.27
CA ARG A 43 -3.32 -24.04 5.02
C ARG A 43 -2.21 -24.60 4.11
N ALA A 44 -2.59 -25.34 3.07
CA ALA A 44 -1.62 -25.88 2.10
C ALA A 44 -0.93 -24.77 1.32
N LEU A 45 -1.67 -23.74 0.90
CA LEU A 45 -1.13 -22.57 0.22
C LEU A 45 -0.15 -21.79 1.11
N ASN A 46 -0.42 -21.63 2.41
CA ASN A 46 0.53 -21.04 3.36
C ASN A 46 1.84 -21.84 3.41
N ASN A 47 1.77 -23.15 3.49
CA ASN A 47 2.96 -24.00 3.53
C ASN A 47 3.75 -24.03 2.20
N LEU A 48 3.10 -23.69 1.08
CA LEU A 48 3.72 -23.51 -0.23
C LEU A 48 4.22 -22.07 -0.45
N GLU A 49 4.18 -21.21 0.54
CA GLU A 49 4.55 -19.79 0.46
C GLU A 49 3.70 -18.98 -0.57
N ARG A 50 2.50 -19.49 -0.92
CA ARG A 50 1.52 -18.86 -1.82
C ARG A 50 0.55 -18.01 -1.00
N TYR A 51 1.09 -17.03 -0.30
CA TYR A 51 0.38 -16.30 0.76
C TYR A 51 -0.79 -15.46 0.24
N GLU A 52 -0.67 -14.83 -0.93
CA GLU A 52 -1.76 -14.07 -1.55
C GLU A 52 -2.97 -14.97 -1.82
N GLU A 53 -2.73 -16.13 -2.40
CA GLU A 53 -3.78 -17.10 -2.69
C GLU A 53 -4.38 -17.68 -1.41
N ALA A 54 -3.56 -17.89 -0.37
CA ALA A 54 -4.06 -18.31 0.95
C ALA A 54 -5.02 -17.27 1.55
N VAL A 55 -4.66 -15.98 1.49
CA VAL A 55 -5.54 -14.88 1.95
C VAL A 55 -6.87 -14.89 1.20
N GLU A 56 -6.86 -15.04 -0.14
CA GLU A 56 -8.09 -15.13 -0.94
C GLU A 56 -8.99 -16.27 -0.47
N GLN A 57 -8.42 -17.47 -0.25
CA GLN A 57 -9.18 -18.62 0.23
C GLN A 57 -9.75 -18.38 1.62
N PHE A 58 -8.97 -17.87 2.57
CA PHE A 58 -9.46 -17.58 3.91
C PHE A 58 -10.53 -16.48 3.92
N LEU A 59 -10.39 -15.44 3.10
CA LEU A 59 -11.40 -14.39 2.99
C LEU A 59 -12.72 -14.90 2.38
N SER A 60 -12.68 -15.89 1.49
CA SER A 60 -13.90 -16.48 0.90
C SER A 60 -14.77 -17.20 1.93
N ILE A 61 -14.20 -17.63 3.06
CA ILE A 61 -14.90 -18.31 4.17
C ILE A 61 -14.90 -17.47 5.46
N ALA A 62 -14.71 -16.15 5.35
CA ALA A 62 -14.59 -15.29 6.53
C ALA A 62 -15.82 -15.27 7.44
N GLU A 63 -17.04 -15.47 6.89
CA GLU A 63 -18.26 -15.47 7.68
C GLU A 63 -18.27 -16.64 8.68
N GLU A 64 -17.85 -17.83 8.27
CA GLU A 64 -17.73 -19.02 9.12
C GLU A 64 -16.47 -18.98 10.00
N GLY A 65 -15.40 -18.35 9.51
CA GLY A 65 -14.09 -18.28 10.19
C GLY A 65 -14.04 -17.32 11.38
N GLN A 66 -14.98 -16.37 11.50
CA GLN A 66 -14.95 -15.32 12.55
C GLN A 66 -14.86 -15.84 13.99
N GLU A 67 -15.38 -17.04 14.28
CA GLU A 67 -15.36 -17.65 15.61
C GLU A 67 -14.32 -18.80 15.72
N ASP A 68 -13.48 -19.01 14.70
CA ASP A 68 -12.43 -20.04 14.68
C ASP A 68 -11.05 -19.43 14.91
N PRO A 69 -10.38 -19.69 16.06
CA PRO A 69 -9.05 -19.16 16.34
C PRO A 69 -8.00 -19.63 15.31
N LEU A 70 -8.14 -20.86 14.77
CA LEU A 70 -7.21 -21.38 13.76
C LEU A 70 -7.37 -20.67 12.42
N TRP A 71 -8.57 -20.22 12.05
CA TRP A 71 -8.76 -19.41 10.86
C TRP A 71 -8.03 -18.07 11.00
N HIS A 72 -8.21 -17.39 12.14
CA HIS A 72 -7.53 -16.14 12.42
C HIS A 72 -5.99 -16.31 12.45
N TYR A 73 -5.50 -17.37 13.07
CA TYR A 73 -4.08 -17.68 13.09
C TYR A 73 -3.52 -17.89 11.68
N ARG A 74 -4.18 -18.69 10.85
CA ARG A 74 -3.72 -19.03 9.50
C ARG A 74 -3.75 -17.85 8.54
N ILE A 75 -4.76 -17.00 8.58
CA ILE A 75 -4.78 -15.78 7.77
C ILE A 75 -3.77 -14.76 8.30
N GLY A 76 -3.55 -14.72 9.61
CA GLY A 76 -2.50 -13.93 10.25
C GLY A 76 -1.10 -14.29 9.75
N LEU A 77 -0.80 -15.61 9.61
CA LEU A 77 0.43 -16.09 9.01
C LEU A 77 0.62 -15.57 7.58
N ALA A 78 -0.39 -15.70 6.74
CA ALA A 78 -0.31 -15.22 5.37
C ALA A 78 -0.03 -13.71 5.32
N TYR A 79 -0.75 -12.91 6.11
CA TYR A 79 -0.51 -11.48 6.21
C TYR A 79 0.88 -11.13 6.74
N TYR A 80 1.41 -11.90 7.71
CA TYR A 80 2.74 -11.67 8.25
C TYR A 80 3.84 -11.84 7.19
N TYR A 81 3.77 -12.92 6.41
CA TYR A 81 4.75 -13.19 5.35
C TYR A 81 4.58 -12.28 4.13
N LEU A 82 3.40 -11.68 3.95
CA LEU A 82 3.17 -10.58 2.98
C LEU A 82 3.60 -9.20 3.53
N GLU A 83 4.25 -9.17 4.70
CA GLU A 83 4.65 -7.93 5.38
C GLU A 83 3.50 -6.96 5.70
N GLN A 84 2.26 -7.47 5.67
CA GLN A 84 1.04 -6.74 6.03
C GLN A 84 0.83 -6.78 7.55
N TYR A 85 1.77 -6.21 8.31
CA TYR A 85 1.85 -6.37 9.76
C TYR A 85 0.64 -5.85 10.53
N ASP A 86 -0.06 -4.83 10.04
CA ASP A 86 -1.31 -4.37 10.66
C ASP A 86 -2.43 -5.41 10.54
N ASN A 87 -2.61 -6.00 9.35
CA ASN A 87 -3.60 -7.05 9.12
C ASN A 87 -3.23 -8.33 9.91
N ALA A 88 -1.95 -8.68 9.92
CA ALA A 88 -1.44 -9.83 10.70
C ALA A 88 -1.71 -9.65 12.20
N ARG A 89 -1.43 -8.46 12.75
CA ARG A 89 -1.71 -8.14 14.16
C ARG A 89 -3.18 -8.29 14.49
N GLU A 90 -4.08 -7.70 13.69
CA GLU A 90 -5.53 -7.81 13.92
C GLU A 90 -6.00 -9.27 13.93
N ALA A 91 -5.48 -10.08 13.01
CA ALA A 91 -5.80 -11.51 12.92
C ALA A 91 -5.28 -12.29 14.14
N PHE A 92 -4.00 -12.13 14.53
CA PHE A 92 -3.45 -12.81 15.71
C PHE A 92 -4.08 -12.32 17.02
N GLU A 93 -4.42 -11.04 17.17
CA GLU A 93 -5.18 -10.55 18.31
C GLU A 93 -6.59 -11.14 18.38
N ALA A 94 -7.21 -11.43 17.23
CA ALA A 94 -8.48 -12.13 17.19
C ALA A 94 -8.33 -13.60 17.58
N ALA A 95 -7.27 -14.28 17.12
CA ALA A 95 -6.95 -15.64 17.53
C ALA A 95 -6.74 -15.74 19.05
N ASP A 96 -5.91 -14.86 19.65
CA ASP A 96 -5.67 -14.84 21.10
C ASP A 96 -6.93 -14.48 21.92
N ARG A 97 -7.83 -13.65 21.39
CA ARG A 97 -9.12 -13.39 22.07
C ARG A 97 -10.02 -14.63 22.12
N LEU A 98 -9.98 -15.47 21.09
CA LEU A 98 -10.80 -16.70 20.99
C LEU A 98 -10.17 -17.87 21.73
N GLU A 99 -8.86 -18.02 21.68
CA GLU A 99 -8.07 -19.03 22.36
C GLU A 99 -6.86 -18.39 23.07
N PRO A 100 -7.05 -17.85 24.29
CA PRO A 100 -6.00 -17.10 24.95
C PRO A 100 -4.80 -17.95 25.37
N GLY A 101 -3.61 -17.43 25.09
CA GLY A 101 -2.35 -17.98 25.58
C GLY A 101 -1.74 -19.05 24.68
N ASP A 102 -2.15 -19.15 23.44
CA ASP A 102 -1.47 -19.95 22.44
C ASP A 102 -0.05 -19.38 22.19
N GLU A 103 0.96 -20.22 22.41
CA GLU A 103 2.37 -19.79 22.39
C GLU A 103 2.79 -19.25 21.01
N ASP A 104 2.36 -19.92 19.94
CA ASP A 104 2.71 -19.53 18.56
C ASP A 104 2.06 -18.18 18.19
N THR A 105 0.79 -17.98 18.54
CA THR A 105 0.08 -16.69 18.32
C THR A 105 0.77 -15.54 19.05
N LEU A 106 1.16 -15.76 20.32
CA LEU A 106 1.84 -14.72 21.11
C LEU A 106 3.23 -14.42 20.57
N GLU A 107 3.96 -15.40 20.05
CA GLU A 107 5.27 -15.22 19.45
C GLU A 107 5.17 -14.35 18.18
N PHE A 108 4.18 -14.59 17.30
CA PHE A 108 3.94 -13.75 16.13
C PHE A 108 3.56 -12.31 16.51
N LEU A 109 2.73 -12.12 17.53
CA LEU A 109 2.41 -10.78 18.04
C LEU A 109 3.65 -10.04 18.57
N GLU A 110 4.58 -10.76 19.21
CA GLU A 110 5.85 -10.18 19.65
C GLU A 110 6.76 -9.82 18.46
N TRP A 111 6.87 -10.69 17.46
CA TRP A 111 7.65 -10.40 16.24
C TRP A 111 7.08 -9.22 15.45
N ILE A 112 5.74 -9.14 15.30
CA ILE A 112 5.08 -8.01 14.65
C ILE A 112 5.38 -6.72 15.40
N ARG A 113 5.30 -6.73 16.73
CA ARG A 113 5.64 -5.57 17.55
C ARG A 113 7.10 -5.14 17.33
N GLY A 114 8.04 -6.09 17.29
CA GLY A 114 9.43 -5.81 16.98
C GLY A 114 9.62 -5.19 15.59
N LYS A 115 8.93 -5.73 14.57
CA LYS A 115 8.96 -5.20 13.21
C LYS A 115 8.38 -3.79 13.10
N THR A 116 7.29 -3.52 13.78
CA THR A 116 6.68 -2.18 13.80
C THR A 116 7.53 -1.18 14.60
N GLU A 117 8.14 -1.60 15.71
CA GLU A 117 9.10 -0.78 16.49
C GLU A 117 10.37 -0.49 15.67
N GLU A 118 10.94 -1.47 14.94
CA GLU A 118 12.07 -1.28 14.03
C GLU A 118 11.74 -0.29 12.91
N GLN A 119 10.56 -0.40 12.29
CA GLN A 119 10.08 0.54 11.27
C GLN A 119 9.86 1.95 11.85
N GLU A 120 9.36 2.05 13.09
CA GLU A 120 9.22 3.31 13.81
C GLU A 120 10.59 3.89 14.22
N GLU A 121 11.56 3.06 14.64
CA GLU A 121 12.93 3.49 14.96
C GLU A 121 13.70 3.92 13.69
N GLU A 122 13.59 3.20 12.57
CA GLU A 122 14.17 3.60 11.28
C GLU A 122 13.54 4.92 10.79
N ALA A 123 12.23 5.06 10.94
CA ALA A 123 11.54 6.32 10.68
C ALA A 123 11.98 7.43 11.65
N ALA A 124 12.23 7.11 12.92
CA ALA A 124 12.69 8.05 13.93
C ALA A 124 14.16 8.43 13.75
N VAL A 125 15.04 7.50 13.36
CA VAL A 125 16.45 7.78 13.03
C VAL A 125 16.55 8.66 11.77
N SER A 126 15.71 8.41 10.78
CA SER A 126 15.55 9.29 9.61
C SER A 126 14.97 10.66 9.97
N ALA A 127 14.21 10.77 11.06
CA ALA A 127 13.62 12.01 11.57
C ALA A 127 14.57 12.84 12.45
N VAL A 128 15.66 12.25 12.97
CA VAL A 128 16.65 12.97 13.84
C VAL A 128 17.56 13.88 13.02
N GLU A 129 17.61 13.74 11.71
CA GLU A 129 18.32 14.70 10.83
C GLU A 129 17.43 15.84 10.28
N ALA A 130 16.18 15.95 10.73
CA ALA A 130 15.30 17.08 10.41
C ALA A 130 14.97 17.91 11.66
N PRO A 131 14.97 19.25 11.60
CA PRO A 131 14.77 20.08 12.78
C PRO A 131 13.36 19.95 13.37
N THR A 132 13.35 19.72 14.68
CA THR A 132 12.21 19.52 15.57
C THR A 132 11.08 20.53 15.44
N GLY A 133 9.86 19.99 15.18
CA GLY A 133 8.59 20.67 15.39
C GLY A 133 7.50 19.64 15.57
N GLN A 134 7.25 19.23 16.83
CA GLN A 134 6.25 18.22 17.18
C GLN A 134 4.83 18.64 16.83
N ALA A 135 4.11 17.76 16.13
CA ALA A 135 2.67 17.56 16.36
C ALA A 135 2.32 16.11 15.97
N SER A 136 2.02 15.31 16.97
CA SER A 136 1.41 13.99 16.84
C SER A 136 0.03 14.11 16.17
N ILE A 137 -0.19 13.40 15.06
CA ILE A 137 -1.49 13.36 14.37
C ILE A 137 -2.04 11.94 14.49
N PRO A 138 -3.35 11.80 14.84
CA PRO A 138 -4.03 10.51 15.00
C PRO A 138 -4.10 9.72 13.69
N ALA A 139 -4.23 8.41 13.80
CA ALA A 139 -4.34 7.44 12.70
C ALA A 139 -5.63 7.56 11.85
N ASP A 140 -6.36 8.65 11.95
CA ASP A 140 -7.54 8.96 11.17
C ASP A 140 -7.35 10.35 10.53
N THR A 141 -6.60 10.38 9.42
CA THR A 141 -6.58 11.60 8.59
C THR A 141 -7.98 11.69 7.97
N ASP A 142 -8.79 12.57 8.52
CA ASP A 142 -10.12 12.88 7.97
C ASP A 142 -9.94 13.40 6.53
N VAL A 143 -9.96 12.44 5.58
CA VAL A 143 -9.74 12.69 4.14
C VAL A 143 -10.82 13.61 3.59
N THR A 144 -11.94 13.78 4.31
CA THR A 144 -13.07 14.61 3.90
C THR A 144 -12.75 16.10 3.85
N ASP A 145 -11.75 16.60 4.59
CA ASP A 145 -11.31 18.00 4.57
C ASP A 145 -10.00 18.26 3.81
N PHE A 146 -9.41 17.21 3.22
CA PHE A 146 -8.15 17.32 2.49
C PHE A 146 -8.34 17.92 1.09
N TRP A 147 -9.44 17.60 0.40
CA TRP A 147 -9.65 17.91 -1.00
C TRP A 147 -10.49 19.18 -1.21
N ASP A 148 -10.18 19.92 -2.28
CA ASP A 148 -11.00 20.99 -2.83
C ASP A 148 -11.77 20.43 -4.03
N ASP A 149 -13.04 20.09 -3.81
CA ASP A 149 -13.92 19.47 -4.81
C ASP A 149 -14.59 20.50 -5.75
N GLY A 150 -13.92 21.61 -6.02
CA GLY A 150 -14.39 22.61 -6.97
C GLY A 150 -14.53 22.06 -8.40
N ALA A 151 -15.23 22.79 -9.27
CA ALA A 151 -15.49 22.37 -10.66
C ALA A 151 -14.19 22.12 -11.45
N GLU A 152 -13.13 22.86 -11.18
CA GLU A 152 -11.82 22.68 -11.82
C GLU A 152 -11.16 21.35 -11.44
N ALA A 153 -11.24 20.98 -10.15
CA ALA A 153 -10.73 19.69 -9.67
C ALA A 153 -11.51 18.53 -10.28
N ALA A 154 -12.85 18.63 -10.32
CA ALA A 154 -13.72 17.60 -10.89
C ALA A 154 -13.47 17.38 -12.39
N ASP A 155 -13.19 18.44 -13.14
CA ASP A 155 -12.95 18.33 -14.58
C ASP A 155 -11.56 17.77 -14.89
N SER A 156 -10.53 18.20 -14.17
CA SER A 156 -9.12 17.95 -14.50
C SER A 156 -8.52 16.70 -13.84
N PHE A 157 -8.95 16.36 -12.62
CA PHE A 157 -8.27 15.38 -11.76
C PHE A 157 -9.18 14.24 -11.27
N ILE A 158 -10.41 14.57 -10.80
CA ILE A 158 -11.20 13.61 -10.03
C ILE A 158 -11.78 12.50 -10.92
N MET A 159 -11.53 11.26 -10.53
CA MET A 159 -12.04 10.05 -11.18
C MET A 159 -12.78 9.16 -10.17
N ALA A 160 -13.43 8.12 -10.66
CA ALA A 160 -13.96 7.06 -9.80
C ALA A 160 -12.82 6.40 -9.00
N PRO A 161 -13.07 5.92 -7.76
CA PRO A 161 -12.09 5.16 -7.02
C PRO A 161 -11.55 3.98 -7.83
N PRO A 162 -10.24 3.73 -7.85
CA PRO A 162 -9.66 2.66 -8.64
C PRO A 162 -9.98 1.29 -8.04
N THR A 163 -10.25 0.31 -8.89
CA THR A 163 -10.27 -1.11 -8.52
C THR A 163 -8.84 -1.64 -8.40
N ASP A 164 -8.67 -2.79 -7.73
CA ASP A 164 -7.34 -3.42 -7.61
C ASP A 164 -6.77 -3.79 -8.99
N ASP A 165 -7.56 -4.34 -9.89
CA ASP A 165 -7.18 -4.63 -11.28
C ASP A 165 -6.69 -3.37 -12.02
N LEU A 166 -7.32 -2.21 -11.77
CA LEU A 166 -6.88 -0.96 -12.38
C LEU A 166 -5.55 -0.50 -11.79
N VAL A 167 -5.37 -0.64 -10.47
CA VAL A 167 -4.09 -0.32 -9.80
C VAL A 167 -2.98 -1.16 -10.39
N GLU A 168 -3.14 -2.49 -10.44
CA GLU A 168 -2.17 -3.41 -11.02
C GLU A 168 -1.82 -3.06 -12.48
N SER A 169 -2.84 -2.83 -13.31
CA SER A 169 -2.65 -2.44 -14.70
C SER A 169 -1.93 -1.08 -14.88
N ILE A 170 -2.09 -0.13 -13.96
CA ILE A 170 -1.36 1.14 -13.95
C ILE A 170 0.08 0.94 -13.50
N GLU A 171 0.32 0.12 -12.48
CA GLU A 171 1.65 -0.24 -12.01
C GLU A 171 2.47 -0.96 -13.09
N GLU A 172 1.86 -1.91 -13.81
CA GLU A 172 2.49 -2.55 -14.96
C GLU A 172 2.89 -1.55 -16.05
N GLU A 173 2.01 -0.58 -16.37
CA GLU A 173 2.28 0.44 -17.37
C GLU A 173 3.40 1.40 -16.95
N LEU A 174 3.44 1.76 -15.65
CA LEU A 174 4.47 2.64 -15.08
C LEU A 174 5.78 1.90 -14.81
N VAL A 175 5.76 0.58 -14.68
CA VAL A 175 6.91 -0.29 -14.27
C VAL A 175 7.36 -0.02 -12.83
N PHE A 176 6.48 0.52 -11.98
CA PHE A 176 6.73 0.83 -10.59
C PHE A 176 5.54 0.45 -9.73
N LYS A 177 5.76 -0.11 -8.55
CA LYS A 177 4.73 -0.31 -7.53
C LYS A 177 4.38 1.03 -6.89
N LEU A 178 3.09 1.29 -6.74
CA LEU A 178 2.62 2.54 -6.11
C LEU A 178 2.61 2.40 -4.57
N PRO A 179 2.97 3.46 -3.83
CA PRO A 179 2.93 3.43 -2.36
C PRO A 179 1.56 3.03 -1.83
N ALA A 180 1.50 2.09 -0.89
CA ALA A 180 0.25 1.62 -0.30
C ALA A 180 -0.59 2.77 0.30
N ALA A 181 0.05 3.76 0.93
CA ALA A 181 -0.62 4.94 1.46
C ALA A 181 -1.27 5.80 0.35
N TYR A 182 -0.62 5.89 -0.82
CA TYR A 182 -1.19 6.58 -1.98
C TYR A 182 -2.39 5.83 -2.55
N ILE A 183 -2.29 4.51 -2.72
CA ILE A 183 -3.39 3.67 -3.21
C ILE A 183 -4.60 3.79 -2.27
N ARG A 184 -4.40 3.66 -0.94
CA ARG A 184 -5.49 3.84 0.05
C ARG A 184 -6.18 5.20 -0.08
N MET A 185 -5.41 6.27 -0.24
CA MET A 185 -5.96 7.61 -0.41
C MET A 185 -6.78 7.74 -1.71
N MET A 186 -6.28 7.17 -2.82
CA MET A 186 -6.97 7.18 -4.11
C MET A 186 -8.23 6.30 -4.13
N LYS A 187 -8.29 5.23 -3.34
CA LYS A 187 -9.50 4.41 -3.16
C LYS A 187 -10.62 5.16 -2.45
N VAL A 188 -10.31 6.19 -1.67
CA VAL A 188 -11.31 7.08 -1.04
C VAL A 188 -11.66 8.24 -1.96
N HIS A 189 -10.66 8.88 -2.57
CA HIS A 189 -10.83 10.03 -3.46
C HIS A 189 -9.71 10.04 -4.51
N ASN A 190 -10.06 9.75 -5.76
CA ASN A 190 -9.10 9.44 -6.80
C ASN A 190 -8.61 10.68 -7.57
N GLY A 191 -7.54 11.29 -7.10
CA GLY A 191 -6.97 12.51 -7.64
C GLY A 191 -7.70 13.77 -7.19
N GLY A 192 -7.08 14.93 -7.30
CA GLY A 192 -7.72 16.19 -6.92
C GLY A 192 -6.75 17.30 -6.56
N ILE A 193 -7.32 18.40 -6.11
CA ILE A 193 -6.58 19.58 -5.66
C ILE A 193 -6.59 19.60 -4.13
N PRO A 194 -5.42 19.53 -3.45
CA PRO A 194 -5.41 19.60 -1.99
C PRO A 194 -5.72 21.00 -1.49
N ARG A 195 -6.47 21.14 -0.38
CA ARG A 195 -6.73 22.45 0.27
C ARG A 195 -5.47 23.04 0.89
N ARG A 196 -4.60 22.16 1.44
CA ARG A 196 -3.25 22.49 1.88
C ARG A 196 -2.30 22.27 0.70
N ARG A 197 -1.86 23.34 0.07
CA ARG A 197 -1.15 23.28 -1.22
C ARG A 197 0.35 23.49 -1.13
N TYR A 198 0.88 23.86 0.03
CA TYR A 198 2.25 24.29 0.15
C TYR A 198 3.05 23.26 0.97
N PHE A 199 4.17 22.82 0.42
CA PHE A 199 5.13 22.02 1.15
C PHE A 199 6.33 22.91 1.56
N PRO A 200 6.60 23.09 2.87
CA PRO A 200 7.72 23.90 3.33
C PRO A 200 9.06 23.20 3.03
N VAL A 201 10.01 23.91 2.45
CA VAL A 201 11.37 23.43 2.20
C VAL A 201 12.37 24.30 2.94
N THR A 202 13.20 23.70 3.79
CA THR A 202 14.35 24.34 4.41
C THR A 202 15.56 24.19 3.50
N SER A 203 16.05 25.28 2.93
CA SER A 203 17.36 25.28 2.29
C SER A 203 18.41 25.70 3.33
N GLY A 204 19.52 24.97 3.40
CA GLY A 204 20.56 25.15 4.43
C GLY A 204 21.14 26.55 4.66
N ASP A 205 20.73 27.54 3.88
CA ASP A 205 21.02 28.98 4.03
C ASP A 205 19.69 29.78 4.09
N ALA A 206 19.04 29.75 5.26
CA ALA A 206 18.07 30.74 5.77
C ALA A 206 16.99 31.34 4.82
N THR A 207 16.65 30.71 3.71
CA THR A 207 15.50 31.09 2.88
C THR A 207 14.48 29.97 2.96
N GLU A 208 13.42 30.17 3.74
CA GLU A 208 12.23 29.33 3.74
C GLU A 208 11.59 29.41 2.34
N GLY A 209 11.78 28.35 1.54
CA GLY A 209 11.06 28.15 0.28
C GLY A 209 9.78 27.35 0.55
N ARG A 210 8.80 27.53 -0.33
CA ARG A 210 7.59 26.68 -0.35
C ARG A 210 7.40 26.16 -1.77
N ILE A 211 6.98 24.90 -1.88
CA ILE A 211 6.60 24.30 -3.15
C ILE A 211 5.09 24.25 -3.18
N GLU A 212 4.49 24.83 -4.21
CA GLU A 212 3.03 24.84 -4.38
C GLU A 212 2.60 23.64 -5.22
N ILE A 213 1.59 22.91 -4.74
CA ILE A 213 0.96 21.78 -5.42
C ILE A 213 -0.33 22.28 -6.09
N ALA A 214 -0.39 22.19 -7.40
CA ALA A 214 -1.60 22.54 -8.17
C ALA A 214 -2.59 21.38 -8.21
N GLY A 215 -2.12 20.12 -8.11
CA GLY A 215 -2.97 18.95 -8.05
C GLY A 215 -2.19 17.67 -7.92
N VAL A 216 -2.85 16.66 -7.32
CA VAL A 216 -2.36 15.29 -7.19
C VAL A 216 -2.99 14.44 -8.28
N LEU A 217 -2.17 13.74 -9.05
CA LEU A 217 -2.64 12.84 -10.11
C LEU A 217 -3.34 11.63 -9.49
N GLY A 218 -4.49 11.25 -10.03
CA GLY A 218 -5.22 10.06 -9.62
C GLY A 218 -4.75 8.81 -10.38
N ILE A 219 -5.08 7.62 -9.86
CA ILE A 219 -4.79 6.32 -10.49
C ILE A 219 -5.79 6.10 -11.62
N GLY A 220 -5.32 6.10 -12.86
CA GLY A 220 -6.16 5.87 -14.03
C GLY A 220 -5.60 6.50 -15.31
N ARG A 221 -6.46 6.47 -16.36
CA ARG A 221 -6.15 6.96 -17.72
C ARG A 221 -7.20 7.95 -18.24
N GLU A 222 -8.34 8.06 -17.57
CA GLU A 222 -9.53 8.75 -18.08
C GLU A 222 -9.40 10.28 -18.06
N LYS A 223 -8.73 10.81 -17.06
CA LYS A 223 -8.47 12.24 -16.96
C LYS A 223 -7.13 12.59 -17.59
N ARG A 224 -7.07 13.77 -18.19
CA ARG A 224 -5.82 14.28 -18.77
C ARG A 224 -4.70 14.35 -17.75
N LEU A 225 -5.02 14.76 -16.51
CA LEU A 225 -4.12 14.83 -15.35
C LEU A 225 -4.38 13.64 -14.42
N SER A 226 -4.12 12.42 -14.90
CA SER A 226 -4.04 11.18 -14.14
C SER A 226 -2.71 10.50 -14.42
N LEU A 227 -2.31 9.49 -13.64
CA LEU A 227 -0.97 8.88 -13.76
C LEU A 227 -0.63 8.43 -15.18
N CYS A 228 -1.55 7.75 -15.86
CA CYS A 228 -1.40 7.29 -17.25
C CYS A 228 -2.30 8.07 -18.23
N GLY A 229 -2.71 9.27 -17.86
CA GLY A 229 -3.47 10.18 -18.74
C GLY A 229 -2.60 10.88 -19.78
N GLU A 230 -3.26 11.63 -20.69
CA GLU A 230 -2.65 12.30 -21.84
C GLU A 230 -1.54 13.30 -21.45
N ALA A 231 -1.61 13.89 -20.25
CA ALA A 231 -0.58 14.75 -19.66
C ALA A 231 -0.10 14.18 -18.31
N GLY A 232 -0.17 12.86 -18.14
CA GLY A 232 0.22 12.14 -16.93
C GLY A 232 1.73 11.91 -16.82
N SER A 233 2.12 11.06 -15.85
CA SER A 233 3.51 10.81 -15.48
C SER A 233 4.39 10.42 -16.69
N ARG A 234 3.95 9.44 -17.46
CA ARG A 234 4.72 8.94 -18.60
C ARG A 234 4.94 10.03 -19.66
N HIS A 235 3.89 10.78 -20.02
CA HIS A 235 3.99 11.89 -20.96
C HIS A 235 4.96 12.99 -20.47
N MET A 236 4.92 13.30 -19.18
CA MET A 236 5.81 14.32 -18.60
C MET A 236 7.27 13.88 -18.68
N ILE A 237 7.56 12.60 -18.43
CA ILE A 237 8.92 12.04 -18.52
C ILE A 237 9.38 11.97 -19.99
N GLU A 238 8.63 11.29 -20.86
CA GLU A 238 9.05 11.01 -22.25
C GLU A 238 9.03 12.25 -23.16
N SER A 239 8.02 13.13 -22.99
CA SER A 239 7.78 14.26 -23.90
C SER A 239 8.21 15.61 -23.37
N ARG A 240 8.23 15.79 -22.05
CA ARG A 240 8.61 17.05 -21.41
C ARG A 240 9.99 17.05 -20.78
N GLY A 241 10.67 15.88 -20.73
CA GLY A 241 12.06 15.75 -20.25
C GLY A 241 12.21 15.78 -18.73
N TYR A 242 11.17 15.37 -17.98
CA TYR A 242 11.35 15.08 -16.56
C TYR A 242 12.25 13.87 -16.37
N PRO A 243 13.02 13.78 -15.27
CA PRO A 243 13.99 12.69 -15.10
C PRO A 243 13.29 11.33 -14.95
N GLU A 244 13.92 10.29 -15.50
CA GLU A 244 13.47 8.89 -15.40
C GLU A 244 13.86 8.28 -14.04
N ILE A 245 13.37 8.85 -12.95
CA ILE A 245 13.66 8.42 -11.59
C ILE A 245 12.48 7.70 -10.92
N GLY A 246 11.33 7.68 -11.59
CA GLY A 246 10.10 7.08 -11.07
C GLY A 246 8.84 7.69 -11.65
N VAL A 247 7.89 8.10 -10.82
CA VAL A 247 6.54 8.50 -11.22
C VAL A 247 6.26 9.95 -10.86
N VAL A 248 5.71 10.75 -11.78
CA VAL A 248 5.20 12.09 -11.46
C VAL A 248 3.91 11.94 -10.68
N LEU A 249 3.90 12.44 -9.44
CA LEU A 249 2.81 12.33 -8.49
C LEU A 249 1.91 13.57 -8.47
N CYS A 250 2.53 14.76 -8.48
CA CYS A 250 1.79 16.02 -8.42
C CYS A 250 2.30 16.99 -9.50
N VAL A 251 1.35 17.78 -10.01
CA VAL A 251 1.68 18.94 -10.84
C VAL A 251 1.79 20.19 -9.98
N CYS A 252 2.70 21.07 -10.37
CA CYS A 252 2.88 22.39 -9.78
C CYS A 252 2.26 23.47 -10.68
N PRO A 253 2.06 24.72 -10.19
CA PRO A 253 1.57 25.82 -11.02
C PRO A 253 2.50 26.15 -12.20
N SER A 254 3.81 25.93 -12.02
CA SER A 254 4.80 26.03 -13.09
C SER A 254 4.89 24.70 -13.85
N GLU A 255 4.70 24.74 -15.17
CA GLU A 255 4.85 23.55 -16.01
C GLU A 255 6.29 22.97 -16.05
N ALA A 256 7.25 23.69 -15.52
CA ALA A 256 8.65 23.23 -15.38
C ALA A 256 8.90 22.51 -14.04
N GLU A 257 7.92 22.44 -13.17
CA GLU A 257 8.05 21.90 -11.82
C GLU A 257 7.06 20.76 -11.59
N ALA A 258 7.50 19.71 -10.89
CA ALA A 258 6.65 18.59 -10.48
C ALA A 258 7.14 17.98 -9.18
N VAL A 259 6.24 17.29 -8.48
CA VAL A 259 6.59 16.38 -7.39
C VAL A 259 6.56 14.96 -7.90
N MET A 260 7.59 14.18 -7.61
CA MET A 260 7.78 12.84 -8.11
C MET A 260 8.01 11.84 -6.97
N LEU A 261 7.60 10.61 -7.22
CA LEU A 261 8.04 9.43 -6.49
C LEU A 261 9.42 9.04 -7.02
N ASP A 262 10.45 9.03 -6.19
CA ASP A 262 11.84 8.71 -6.56
C ASP A 262 12.19 7.29 -6.12
N TYR A 263 12.32 6.40 -7.08
CA TYR A 263 12.59 4.97 -6.85
C TYR A 263 14.07 4.60 -6.94
N ARG A 264 14.98 5.55 -7.16
CA ARG A 264 16.40 5.25 -7.35
C ARG A 264 17.06 4.52 -6.20
N ALA A 265 16.63 4.79 -4.97
CA ALA A 265 17.15 4.12 -3.78
C ALA A 265 16.37 2.85 -3.42
N ALA A 266 15.05 2.88 -3.58
CA ALA A 266 14.15 1.80 -3.15
C ALA A 266 14.01 0.66 -4.18
N GLY A 267 14.33 0.92 -5.46
CA GLY A 267 13.98 0.00 -6.55
C GLY A 267 12.50 0.10 -6.94
N ASN A 268 12.10 -0.57 -8.03
CA ASN A 268 10.78 -0.39 -8.63
C ASN A 268 9.61 -0.87 -7.75
N ASP A 269 9.89 -1.76 -6.80
CA ASP A 269 8.90 -2.38 -5.91
C ASP A 269 8.95 -1.85 -4.48
N GLY A 270 9.95 -1.01 -4.15
CA GLY A 270 10.15 -0.45 -2.81
C GLY A 270 9.39 0.85 -2.56
N GLU A 271 9.39 1.31 -1.31
CA GLU A 271 8.77 2.59 -0.91
C GLU A 271 9.61 3.78 -1.41
N PRO A 272 9.10 4.63 -2.31
CA PRO A 272 9.86 5.74 -2.90
C PRO A 272 9.88 6.96 -1.99
N GLU A 273 10.97 7.72 -2.07
CA GLU A 273 11.02 9.07 -1.53
C GLU A 273 10.18 10.05 -2.37
N ILE A 274 9.74 11.13 -1.75
CA ILE A 274 9.05 12.22 -2.45
C ILE A 274 10.02 13.35 -2.72
N VAL A 275 10.15 13.72 -3.99
CA VAL A 275 11.10 14.74 -4.43
C VAL A 275 10.42 15.81 -5.29
N HIS A 276 10.94 17.03 -5.22
CA HIS A 276 10.59 18.11 -6.15
C HIS A 276 11.65 18.22 -7.23
N VAL A 277 11.20 18.36 -8.45
CA VAL A 277 12.03 18.52 -9.65
C VAL A 277 11.67 19.85 -10.33
N ASP A 278 12.69 20.64 -10.63
CA ASP A 278 12.57 21.85 -11.45
C ASP A 278 13.44 21.67 -12.70
N GLN A 279 12.81 21.55 -13.86
CA GLN A 279 13.50 21.37 -15.14
C GLN A 279 14.45 22.50 -15.52
N ARG A 280 14.26 23.70 -14.95
CA ARG A 280 15.20 24.84 -15.13
C ARG A 280 16.52 24.61 -14.42
N HIS A 281 16.51 23.67 -13.44
CA HIS A 281 17.66 23.28 -12.63
C HIS A 281 17.71 21.75 -12.51
N PRO A 282 17.93 21.01 -13.61
CA PRO A 282 17.80 19.54 -13.65
C PRO A 282 18.76 18.81 -12.73
N ASP A 283 19.89 19.45 -12.36
CA ASP A 283 20.88 18.89 -11.41
C ASP A 283 20.43 19.01 -9.94
N LYS A 284 19.33 19.74 -9.68
CA LYS A 284 18.83 19.97 -8.32
C LYS A 284 17.50 19.29 -8.10
N ILE A 285 17.56 18.06 -7.63
CA ILE A 285 16.39 17.34 -7.09
C ILE A 285 16.33 17.60 -5.59
N THR A 286 15.20 18.14 -5.12
CA THR A 286 15.00 18.49 -3.72
C THR A 286 14.14 17.43 -3.04
N ARG A 287 14.68 16.72 -2.05
CA ARG A 287 13.90 15.78 -1.22
C ARG A 287 12.90 16.55 -0.39
N LEU A 288 11.63 16.12 -0.42
CA LEU A 288 10.53 16.68 0.36
C LEU A 288 10.20 15.82 1.57
N ALA A 289 10.00 14.52 1.34
CA ALA A 289 9.56 13.60 2.37
C ALA A 289 10.12 12.19 2.12
N PRO A 290 10.26 11.35 3.18
CA PRO A 290 10.75 9.99 3.04
C PRO A 290 9.73 9.03 2.37
N ASN A 291 8.44 9.35 2.41
CA ASN A 291 7.37 8.57 1.80
C ASN A 291 6.14 9.44 1.53
N PHE A 292 5.12 8.87 0.89
CA PHE A 292 3.89 9.57 0.54
C PHE A 292 3.11 10.06 1.76
N GLN A 293 3.02 9.28 2.83
CA GLN A 293 2.30 9.65 4.04
C GLN A 293 2.91 10.89 4.71
N ALA A 294 4.23 10.93 4.87
CA ALA A 294 4.95 12.08 5.42
C ALA A 294 4.80 13.33 4.53
N PHE A 295 4.76 13.16 3.21
CA PHE A 295 4.49 14.25 2.28
C PHE A 295 3.12 14.88 2.49
N VAL A 296 2.06 14.06 2.54
CA VAL A 296 0.68 14.54 2.75
C VAL A 296 0.54 15.25 4.10
N GLN A 297 1.16 14.72 5.15
CA GLN A 297 1.18 15.34 6.48
C GLN A 297 1.95 16.67 6.51
N GLY A 298 2.98 16.80 5.71
CA GLY A 298 3.80 18.02 5.59
C GLY A 298 3.15 19.17 4.82
N LEU A 299 2.03 18.94 4.15
CA LEU A 299 1.32 19.99 3.41
C LEU A 299 0.65 20.99 4.36
N VAL A 300 0.83 22.28 4.10
CA VAL A 300 0.29 23.38 4.89
C VAL A 300 -0.56 24.34 4.05
N HIS A 301 -1.35 25.16 4.70
CA HIS A 301 -1.99 26.32 4.08
C HIS A 301 -0.96 27.42 3.78
N GLU A 302 -1.34 28.38 2.96
CA GLU A 302 -0.51 29.56 2.62
C GLU A 302 -0.01 30.33 3.86
#